data_820d101c5aa6ba13a56e17030609a627
#
_entry.id   820d101c5aa6ba13a56e17030609a627
#
_cell.length_a   1.000
_cell.length_b   1.000
_cell.length_c   1.000
_cell.angle_alpha   90.00
_cell.angle_beta   90.00
_cell.angle_gamma   90.00
#
_symmetry.space_group_name_H-M   'P 1'
#
loop_
_entity.id
_entity.type
_entity.pdbx_description
1 polymer ?
#
loop_
_entity_poly.entity_id
_entity_poly.type
_entity_poly.pdbx_seq_one_letter_code
_entity_poly.pdbx_strand_id
1 'polypeptide(L)'
;MDESEEEFQIPMSERVRLKDLEFDGCNPNRLSREGMERLKSSIRKWGDIVPIVTNKDLLVADGEQRALAMKELGMTECSVIRLPVEDVDRRLLRQVLNKLRGEHVKELDAEEFRIIVDAGAEDDLKYLLGLSDEKLQTYFDGDVSEVEYTETFEVVVSCRDEAEQEAVYNKLRRDGYRCRVLTL
;
A
#
# COMPACT_ATOMS: atom_id res chain seq x y z
N MET A 1 12.65 27.55 -30.77
CA MET A 1 12.09 26.33 -30.17
C MET A 1 11.21 26.83 -29.06
N ASP A 2 9.94 26.76 -29.29
CA ASP A 2 8.91 27.21 -28.34
C ASP A 2 8.81 26.13 -27.27
N GLU A 3 9.39 26.37 -26.11
CA GLU A 3 9.14 25.56 -24.91
C GLU A 3 7.77 25.99 -24.44
N SER A 4 6.72 25.30 -24.95
CA SER A 4 5.39 25.38 -24.38
C SER A 4 5.51 24.92 -22.94
N GLU A 5 5.41 25.85 -21.98
CA GLU A 5 5.25 25.53 -20.57
C GLU A 5 4.06 24.57 -20.43
N GLU A 6 4.34 23.30 -20.11
CA GLU A 6 3.29 22.34 -19.78
C GLU A 6 2.60 22.85 -18.52
N GLU A 7 1.38 23.36 -18.65
CA GLU A 7 0.56 23.79 -17.53
C GLU A 7 0.06 22.56 -16.78
N PHE A 8 0.70 22.26 -15.65
CA PHE A 8 0.27 21.14 -14.78
C PHE A 8 -1.06 21.46 -14.13
N GLN A 9 -2.07 20.66 -14.43
CA GLN A 9 -3.37 20.77 -13.79
C GLN A 9 -3.29 20.31 -12.32
N ILE A 10 -3.78 21.14 -11.41
CA ILE A 10 -3.94 20.81 -10.00
C ILE A 10 -5.41 20.47 -9.77
N PRO A 11 -5.80 19.18 -9.69
CA PRO A 11 -7.18 18.81 -9.47
C PRO A 11 -7.63 19.19 -8.04
N MET A 12 -8.78 19.83 -7.93
CA MET A 12 -9.37 20.18 -6.63
C MET A 12 -10.28 19.07 -6.13
N SER A 13 -10.38 18.92 -4.80
CA SER A 13 -11.34 18.03 -4.20
C SER A 13 -12.72 18.67 -4.14
N GLU A 14 -13.76 17.87 -4.34
CA GLU A 14 -15.18 18.21 -4.18
C GLU A 14 -15.85 17.30 -3.15
N ARG A 15 -16.99 17.71 -2.58
CA ARG A 15 -17.80 16.84 -1.74
C ARG A 15 -18.77 16.04 -2.59
N VAL A 16 -18.79 14.72 -2.39
CA VAL A 16 -19.66 13.78 -3.10
C VAL A 16 -20.36 12.88 -2.09
N ARG A 17 -21.62 12.52 -2.35
CA ARG A 17 -22.31 11.54 -1.50
C ARG A 17 -21.70 10.17 -1.72
N LEU A 18 -21.39 9.47 -0.64
CA LEU A 18 -20.81 8.13 -0.68
C LEU A 18 -21.64 7.11 -1.48
N LYS A 19 -22.95 7.31 -1.56
CA LYS A 19 -23.86 6.45 -2.33
C LYS A 19 -23.72 6.63 -3.85
N ASP A 20 -23.17 7.75 -4.29
CA ASP A 20 -23.01 8.07 -5.72
C ASP A 20 -21.67 7.54 -6.27
N LEU A 21 -20.79 7.01 -5.39
CA LEU A 21 -19.56 6.37 -5.81
C LEU A 21 -19.82 4.99 -6.42
N GLU A 22 -19.20 4.74 -7.57
CA GLU A 22 -19.26 3.47 -8.28
C GLU A 22 -17.99 2.62 -8.04
N PHE A 23 -18.17 1.30 -7.94
CA PHE A 23 -17.10 0.33 -7.70
C PHE A 23 -17.19 -0.79 -8.73
N ASP A 24 -16.06 -1.16 -9.32
CA ASP A 24 -16.01 -2.23 -10.34
C ASP A 24 -15.74 -3.64 -9.79
N GLY A 25 -15.56 -3.78 -8.48
CA GLY A 25 -15.27 -5.04 -7.82
C GLY A 25 -13.88 -5.63 -8.10
N CYS A 26 -13.07 -4.94 -8.90
CA CYS A 26 -11.76 -5.40 -9.38
C CYS A 26 -10.58 -4.82 -8.58
N ASN A 27 -10.83 -4.28 -7.37
CA ASN A 27 -9.76 -3.75 -6.54
C ASN A 27 -8.92 -4.89 -5.95
N PRO A 28 -7.62 -4.97 -6.26
CA PRO A 28 -6.74 -6.00 -5.70
C PRO A 28 -6.38 -5.75 -4.23
N ASN A 29 -6.56 -4.52 -3.74
CA ASN A 29 -6.22 -4.14 -2.37
C ASN A 29 -7.42 -4.36 -1.45
N ARG A 30 -7.30 -5.35 -0.54
CA ARG A 30 -8.32 -5.66 0.47
C ARG A 30 -7.71 -5.64 1.85
N LEU A 31 -8.36 -4.96 2.78
CA LEU A 31 -7.96 -4.96 4.18
C LEU A 31 -8.52 -6.20 4.90
N SER A 32 -7.75 -6.69 5.88
CA SER A 32 -8.28 -7.62 6.88
C SER A 32 -9.35 -6.93 7.73
N ARG A 33 -10.12 -7.72 8.50
CA ARG A 33 -11.10 -7.17 9.45
C ARG A 33 -10.45 -6.19 10.44
N GLU A 34 -9.29 -6.55 10.96
CA GLU A 34 -8.53 -5.70 11.89
C GLU A 34 -8.03 -4.42 11.20
N GLY A 35 -7.51 -4.54 9.96
CA GLY A 35 -7.09 -3.38 9.16
C GLY A 35 -8.25 -2.40 8.93
N MET A 36 -9.47 -2.91 8.68
CA MET A 36 -10.66 -2.10 8.53
C MET A 36 -11.02 -1.36 9.84
N GLU A 37 -10.91 -2.01 11.01
CA GLU A 37 -11.17 -1.35 12.29
C GLU A 37 -10.14 -0.25 12.58
N ARG A 38 -8.86 -0.45 12.27
CA ARG A 38 -7.81 0.57 12.38
C ARG A 38 -8.09 1.75 11.44
N LEU A 39 -8.49 1.48 10.21
CA LEU A 39 -8.86 2.52 9.25
C LEU A 39 -10.06 3.33 9.75
N LYS A 40 -11.09 2.67 10.28
CA LYS A 40 -12.24 3.36 10.89
C LYS A 40 -11.84 4.22 12.10
N SER A 41 -10.91 3.75 12.92
CA SER A 41 -10.38 4.52 14.06
C SER A 41 -9.61 5.75 13.60
N SER A 42 -8.79 5.61 12.55
CA SER A 42 -8.10 6.73 11.91
C SER A 42 -9.10 7.79 11.41
N ILE A 43 -10.16 7.35 10.70
CA ILE A 43 -11.19 8.26 10.19
C ILE A 43 -11.96 8.93 11.33
N ARG A 44 -12.25 8.23 12.43
CA ARG A 44 -12.89 8.85 13.62
C ARG A 44 -12.00 9.92 14.24
N LYS A 45 -10.67 9.68 14.28
CA LYS A 45 -9.71 10.59 14.94
C LYS A 45 -9.43 11.84 14.10
N TRP A 46 -9.24 11.69 12.80
CA TRP A 46 -8.79 12.77 11.91
C TRP A 46 -9.77 13.16 10.81
N GLY A 47 -10.85 12.43 10.63
CA GLY A 47 -11.81 12.68 9.56
C GLY A 47 -11.37 12.16 8.20
N ASP A 48 -12.02 12.67 7.16
CA ASP A 48 -11.74 12.37 5.75
C ASP A 48 -10.63 13.29 5.22
N ILE A 49 -9.38 12.97 5.55
CA ILE A 49 -8.20 13.78 5.24
C ILE A 49 -7.53 13.43 3.90
N VAL A 50 -7.87 12.28 3.30
CA VAL A 50 -7.31 11.82 2.04
C VAL A 50 -8.44 11.60 1.06
N PRO A 51 -8.60 12.46 0.05
CA PRO A 51 -9.68 12.34 -0.93
C PRO A 51 -9.68 10.98 -1.65
N ILE A 52 -10.87 10.52 -2.00
CA ILE A 52 -11.06 9.39 -2.92
C ILE A 52 -10.80 9.89 -4.34
N VAL A 53 -10.11 9.09 -5.16
CA VAL A 53 -9.84 9.44 -6.55
C VAL A 53 -10.77 8.66 -7.47
N THR A 54 -11.45 9.36 -8.38
CA THR A 54 -12.40 8.77 -9.33
C THR A 54 -12.16 9.27 -10.76
N ASN A 55 -12.76 8.58 -11.74
CA ASN A 55 -12.92 9.12 -13.08
C ASN A 55 -14.10 10.11 -13.14
N LYS A 56 -14.42 10.57 -14.35
CA LYS A 56 -15.55 11.50 -14.61
C LYS A 56 -16.92 10.97 -14.15
N ASP A 57 -17.11 9.65 -14.12
CA ASP A 57 -18.37 8.97 -13.80
C ASP A 57 -18.46 8.51 -12.34
N LEU A 58 -17.57 9.00 -11.46
CA LEU A 58 -17.45 8.62 -10.06
C LEU A 58 -17.05 7.15 -9.82
N LEU A 59 -16.51 6.47 -10.84
CA LEU A 59 -15.95 5.13 -10.69
C LEU A 59 -14.58 5.22 -10.01
N VAL A 60 -14.42 4.54 -8.87
CA VAL A 60 -13.26 4.70 -7.97
C VAL A 60 -11.97 4.14 -8.59
N ALA A 61 -10.93 4.96 -8.61
CA ALA A 61 -9.55 4.57 -8.90
C ALA A 61 -8.77 4.24 -7.62
N ASP A 62 -8.83 5.12 -6.61
CA ASP A 62 -8.19 4.87 -5.29
C ASP A 62 -9.13 5.29 -4.16
N GLY A 63 -9.00 4.60 -3.01
CA GLY A 63 -9.75 4.90 -1.81
C GLY A 63 -10.98 4.04 -1.56
N GLU A 64 -11.17 2.92 -2.27
CA GLU A 64 -12.32 2.03 -2.08
C GLU A 64 -12.48 1.57 -0.62
N GLN A 65 -11.39 1.16 0.05
CA GLN A 65 -11.44 0.75 1.45
C GLN A 65 -11.81 1.91 2.39
N ARG A 66 -11.37 3.14 2.07
CA ARG A 66 -11.79 4.35 2.81
C ARG A 66 -13.27 4.61 2.63
N ALA A 67 -13.79 4.52 1.41
CA ALA A 67 -15.21 4.69 1.14
C ALA A 67 -16.08 3.67 1.89
N LEU A 68 -15.64 2.40 1.94
CA LEU A 68 -16.33 1.34 2.69
C LEU A 68 -16.30 1.63 4.20
N ALA A 69 -15.14 2.01 4.75
CA ALA A 69 -15.00 2.38 6.15
C ALA A 69 -15.89 3.57 6.53
N MET A 70 -15.97 4.60 5.69
CA MET A 70 -16.83 5.76 5.89
C MET A 70 -18.33 5.38 5.86
N LYS A 71 -18.73 4.48 4.95
CA LYS A 71 -20.09 3.93 4.90
C LYS A 71 -20.44 3.18 6.20
N GLU A 72 -19.53 2.33 6.69
CA GLU A 72 -19.73 1.60 7.95
C GLU A 72 -19.76 2.53 9.18
N LEU A 73 -19.11 3.68 9.11
CA LEU A 73 -19.17 4.74 10.14
C LEU A 73 -20.44 5.60 10.06
N GLY A 74 -21.31 5.36 9.07
CA GLY A 74 -22.54 6.14 8.88
C GLY A 74 -22.31 7.51 8.25
N MET A 75 -21.14 7.77 7.67
CA MET A 75 -20.91 9.00 6.91
C MET A 75 -21.72 8.98 5.61
N THR A 76 -22.20 10.14 5.20
CA THR A 76 -23.02 10.29 3.99
C THR A 76 -22.29 10.92 2.81
N GLU A 77 -21.19 11.62 3.09
CA GLU A 77 -20.38 12.35 2.12
C GLU A 77 -18.90 12.06 2.33
N CYS A 78 -18.11 12.26 1.30
CA CYS A 78 -16.66 12.20 1.32
C CYS A 78 -16.03 13.22 0.39
N SER A 79 -14.73 13.46 0.55
CA SER A 79 -13.92 14.26 -0.35
C SER A 79 -13.49 13.43 -1.56
N VAL A 80 -13.67 13.93 -2.76
CA VAL A 80 -13.33 13.25 -4.01
C VAL A 80 -12.49 14.15 -4.91
N ILE A 81 -11.45 13.62 -5.50
CA ILE A 81 -10.77 14.19 -6.66
C ILE A 81 -11.34 13.49 -7.88
N ARG A 82 -12.18 14.19 -8.65
CA ARG A 82 -12.75 13.67 -9.87
C ARG A 82 -11.90 14.09 -11.05
N LEU A 83 -11.34 13.12 -11.75
CA LEU A 83 -10.54 13.35 -12.94
C LEU A 83 -11.36 13.21 -14.21
N PRO A 84 -11.17 14.07 -15.22
CA PRO A 84 -11.89 14.01 -16.49
C PRO A 84 -11.31 12.92 -17.41
N VAL A 85 -11.19 11.70 -16.89
CA VAL A 85 -10.58 10.56 -17.60
C VAL A 85 -11.58 9.44 -17.82
N GLU A 86 -11.31 8.61 -18.83
CA GLU A 86 -12.07 7.40 -19.15
C GLU A 86 -11.68 6.21 -18.26
N ASP A 87 -12.40 5.08 -18.35
CA ASP A 87 -12.18 3.92 -17.50
C ASP A 87 -10.79 3.28 -17.68
N VAL A 88 -10.22 3.32 -18.87
CA VAL A 88 -8.89 2.77 -19.13
C VAL A 88 -7.83 3.54 -18.35
N ASP A 89 -7.86 4.87 -18.39
CA ASP A 89 -6.92 5.71 -17.64
C ASP A 89 -7.14 5.59 -16.14
N ARG A 90 -8.40 5.47 -15.70
CA ARG A 90 -8.71 5.18 -14.30
C ARG A 90 -8.06 3.87 -13.82
N ARG A 91 -8.07 2.82 -14.65
CA ARG A 91 -7.43 1.53 -14.34
C ARG A 91 -5.90 1.66 -14.27
N LEU A 92 -5.30 2.39 -15.20
CA LEU A 92 -3.87 2.71 -15.16
C LEU A 92 -3.51 3.49 -13.91
N LEU A 93 -4.29 4.52 -13.59
CA LEU A 93 -4.11 5.34 -12.40
C LEU A 93 -4.20 4.50 -11.10
N ARG A 94 -5.14 3.54 -11.02
CA ARG A 94 -5.22 2.59 -9.90
C ARG A 94 -3.90 1.84 -9.71
N GLN A 95 -3.30 1.34 -10.80
CA GLN A 95 -2.02 0.63 -10.70
C GLN A 95 -0.88 1.55 -10.26
N VAL A 96 -0.83 2.76 -10.80
CA VAL A 96 0.17 3.77 -10.43
C VAL A 96 0.06 4.10 -8.94
N LEU A 97 -1.12 4.48 -8.46
CA LEU A 97 -1.34 4.87 -7.06
C LEU A 97 -1.09 3.72 -6.06
N ASN A 98 -1.33 2.47 -6.48
CA ASN A 98 -1.08 1.31 -5.62
C ASN A 98 0.39 0.85 -5.61
N LYS A 99 1.12 1.02 -6.73
CA LYS A 99 2.47 0.46 -6.88
C LYS A 99 3.61 1.46 -6.68
N LEU A 100 3.36 2.76 -6.93
CA LEU A 100 4.37 3.81 -6.77
C LEU A 100 4.35 4.44 -5.36
N ARG A 101 4.05 3.66 -4.33
CA ARG A 101 4.29 4.05 -2.94
C ARG A 101 5.76 3.78 -2.64
N GLY A 102 6.47 4.78 -2.12
CA GLY A 102 7.89 4.64 -1.77
C GLY A 102 8.16 3.52 -0.77
N GLU A 103 9.41 3.14 -0.66
CA GLU A 103 9.86 2.21 0.39
C GLU A 103 10.13 2.99 1.68
N HIS A 104 9.81 2.38 2.82
CA HIS A 104 10.08 2.95 4.13
C HIS A 104 11.55 2.75 4.51
N VAL A 105 12.21 3.82 4.92
CA VAL A 105 13.56 3.79 5.51
C VAL A 105 13.40 3.54 7.01
N LYS A 106 13.79 2.36 7.47
CA LYS A 106 13.54 1.90 8.86
C LYS A 106 14.12 2.82 9.93
N GLU A 107 15.27 3.41 9.67
CA GLU A 107 15.96 4.31 10.59
C GLU A 107 15.14 5.60 10.80
N LEU A 108 14.55 6.14 9.73
CA LEU A 108 13.68 7.32 9.80
C LEU A 108 12.36 6.99 10.48
N ASP A 109 11.77 5.82 10.21
CA ASP A 109 10.59 5.35 10.92
C ASP A 109 10.86 5.22 12.42
N ALA A 110 12.03 4.68 12.82
CA ALA A 110 12.42 4.54 14.21
C ALA A 110 12.56 5.89 14.93
N GLU A 111 13.10 6.90 14.25
CA GLU A 111 13.23 8.26 14.77
C GLU A 111 11.84 8.90 14.99
N GLU A 112 10.97 8.82 13.99
CA GLU A 112 9.58 9.30 14.09
C GLU A 112 8.81 8.58 15.21
N PHE A 113 8.97 7.26 15.33
CA PHE A 113 8.30 6.48 16.37
C PHE A 113 8.79 6.89 17.77
N ARG A 114 10.09 7.17 17.98
CA ARG A 114 10.60 7.68 19.24
C ARG A 114 9.96 9.01 19.61
N ILE A 115 9.87 9.95 18.67
CA ILE A 115 9.23 11.25 18.88
C ILE A 115 7.76 11.07 19.31
N ILE A 116 7.03 10.15 18.67
CA ILE A 116 5.61 9.88 18.97
C ILE A 116 5.47 9.25 20.37
N VAL A 117 6.34 8.30 20.71
CA VAL A 117 6.34 7.63 22.03
C VAL A 117 6.70 8.63 23.13
N ASP A 118 7.72 9.45 22.94
CA ASP A 118 8.14 10.49 23.90
C ASP A 118 7.05 11.55 24.12
N ALA A 119 6.20 11.77 23.12
CA ALA A 119 5.02 12.62 23.23
C ALA A 119 3.82 11.93 23.93
N GLY A 120 3.97 10.67 24.39
CA GLY A 120 2.94 9.91 25.11
C GLY A 120 1.86 9.28 24.22
N ALA A 121 2.10 9.12 22.92
CA ALA A 121 1.14 8.56 21.97
C ALA A 121 1.46 7.11 21.53
N GLU A 122 2.17 6.35 22.38
CA GLU A 122 2.61 4.98 22.10
C GLU A 122 1.43 4.03 21.80
N ASP A 123 0.39 4.07 22.61
CA ASP A 123 -0.77 3.19 22.44
C ASP A 123 -1.50 3.45 21.11
N ASP A 124 -1.64 4.72 20.75
CA ASP A 124 -2.20 5.13 19.46
C ASP A 124 -1.34 4.65 18.29
N LEU A 125 -0.02 4.82 18.40
CA LEU A 125 0.94 4.37 17.38
C LEU A 125 0.82 2.86 17.16
N LYS A 126 0.90 2.07 18.22
CA LYS A 126 0.77 0.60 18.17
C LYS A 126 -0.56 0.18 17.58
N TYR A 127 -1.66 0.76 18.04
CA TYR A 127 -2.99 0.40 17.58
C TYR A 127 -3.21 0.73 16.10
N LEU A 128 -2.90 1.96 15.67
CA LEU A 128 -3.18 2.42 14.30
C LEU A 128 -2.30 1.73 13.26
N LEU A 129 -1.04 1.45 13.58
CA LEU A 129 -0.13 0.76 12.66
C LEU A 129 -0.15 -0.77 12.81
N GLY A 130 -0.82 -1.29 13.86
CA GLY A 130 -0.86 -2.73 14.14
C GLY A 130 0.48 -3.30 14.56
N LEU A 131 1.22 -2.53 15.35
CA LEU A 131 2.50 -2.95 15.90
C LEU A 131 2.29 -3.65 17.25
N SER A 132 2.97 -4.78 17.47
CA SER A 132 3.13 -5.34 18.81
C SER A 132 4.27 -4.62 19.55
N ASP A 133 4.34 -4.82 20.88
CA ASP A 133 5.44 -4.27 21.68
C ASP A 133 6.79 -4.76 21.17
N GLU A 134 6.91 -6.05 20.82
CA GLU A 134 8.13 -6.62 20.28
C GLU A 134 8.51 -5.98 18.93
N LYS A 135 7.52 -5.75 18.05
CA LYS A 135 7.78 -5.10 16.76
C LYS A 135 8.21 -3.64 16.93
N LEU A 136 7.57 -2.90 17.84
CA LEU A 136 7.98 -1.53 18.13
C LEU A 136 9.39 -1.49 18.70
N GLN A 137 9.70 -2.42 19.62
CA GLN A 137 11.03 -2.54 20.21
C GLN A 137 12.11 -2.82 19.16
N THR A 138 11.83 -3.63 18.12
CA THR A 138 12.81 -3.88 17.04
C THR A 138 13.21 -2.62 16.26
N TYR A 139 12.36 -1.59 16.22
CA TYR A 139 12.74 -0.29 15.67
C TYR A 139 13.69 0.48 16.61
N PHE A 140 13.55 0.31 17.92
CA PHE A 140 14.32 1.07 18.92
C PHE A 140 15.66 0.43 19.28
N ASP A 141 15.74 -0.88 19.31
CA ASP A 141 16.95 -1.60 19.73
C ASP A 141 18.10 -1.43 18.73
N GLY A 142 17.80 -0.83 17.58
CA GLY A 142 18.82 -0.64 16.57
C GLY A 142 19.52 -1.96 16.18
N ASP A 143 18.90 -3.10 16.48
CA ASP A 143 19.25 -4.37 15.87
C ASP A 143 18.83 -4.34 14.40
N VAL A 144 19.18 -3.19 13.82
CA VAL A 144 19.70 -3.15 12.48
C VAL A 144 21.02 -3.92 12.61
N SER A 145 20.96 -5.27 12.77
CA SER A 145 21.95 -6.03 12.06
C SER A 145 21.99 -5.31 10.73
N GLU A 146 23.13 -4.67 10.43
CA GLU A 146 23.42 -4.34 9.05
C GLU A 146 22.83 -5.49 8.28
N VAL A 147 21.63 -5.30 7.70
CA VAL A 147 21.27 -6.08 6.57
C VAL A 147 22.32 -5.58 5.62
N GLU A 148 23.52 -6.22 5.73
CA GLU A 148 24.41 -6.28 4.62
C GLU A 148 23.43 -6.52 3.49
N TYR A 149 23.17 -5.51 2.69
CA TYR A 149 22.59 -5.67 1.39
C TYR A 149 23.63 -6.52 0.62
N THR A 150 23.70 -7.79 0.99
CA THR A 150 24.23 -8.79 0.12
C THR A 150 23.22 -8.80 -1.00
N GLU A 151 23.59 -8.10 -2.07
CA GLU A 151 22.86 -8.19 -3.32
C GLU A 151 22.66 -9.67 -3.60
N THR A 152 21.47 -10.16 -3.32
CA THR A 152 21.13 -11.57 -3.55
C THR A 152 20.72 -11.65 -5.00
N PHE A 153 21.63 -12.13 -5.83
CA PHE A 153 21.32 -12.44 -7.22
C PHE A 153 20.58 -13.78 -7.26
N GLU A 154 19.31 -13.75 -7.58
CA GLU A 154 18.49 -14.95 -7.74
C GLU A 154 18.19 -15.21 -9.22
N VAL A 155 18.26 -16.47 -9.63
CA VAL A 155 17.82 -16.92 -10.95
C VAL A 155 16.59 -17.81 -10.75
N VAL A 156 15.49 -17.45 -11.38
CA VAL A 156 14.27 -18.28 -11.39
C VAL A 156 14.26 -19.13 -12.65
N VAL A 157 14.17 -20.44 -12.48
CA VAL A 157 14.08 -21.40 -13.58
C VAL A 157 12.67 -21.95 -13.62
N SER A 158 11.97 -21.74 -14.75
CA SER A 158 10.65 -22.34 -15.00
C SER A 158 10.82 -23.72 -15.62
N CYS A 159 10.28 -24.75 -14.98
CA CYS A 159 10.30 -26.13 -15.41
C CYS A 159 8.93 -26.53 -15.98
N ARG A 160 8.91 -27.47 -16.91
CA ARG A 160 7.69 -27.95 -17.57
C ARG A 160 6.86 -28.90 -16.70
N ASP A 161 7.55 -29.64 -15.84
CA ASP A 161 6.98 -30.64 -14.95
C ASP A 161 7.85 -30.85 -13.71
N GLU A 162 7.35 -31.63 -12.74
CA GLU A 162 8.03 -31.94 -11.48
C GLU A 162 9.33 -32.72 -11.70
N ALA A 163 9.40 -33.59 -12.69
CA ALA A 163 10.59 -34.38 -12.99
C ALA A 163 11.73 -33.48 -13.50
N GLU A 164 11.43 -32.52 -14.36
CA GLU A 164 12.40 -31.52 -14.81
C GLU A 164 12.84 -30.62 -13.64
N GLN A 165 11.92 -30.22 -12.78
CA GLN A 165 12.22 -29.42 -11.59
C GLN A 165 13.21 -30.14 -10.66
N GLU A 166 12.97 -31.42 -10.38
CA GLU A 166 13.84 -32.24 -9.55
C GLU A 166 15.22 -32.40 -10.18
N ALA A 167 15.29 -32.65 -11.47
CA ALA A 167 16.54 -32.79 -12.21
C ALA A 167 17.38 -31.50 -12.17
N VAL A 168 16.74 -30.33 -12.42
CA VAL A 168 17.38 -29.01 -12.37
C VAL A 168 17.83 -28.68 -10.95
N TYR A 169 16.98 -28.89 -9.95
CA TYR A 169 17.31 -28.69 -8.54
C TYR A 169 18.55 -29.48 -8.11
N ASN A 170 18.57 -30.78 -8.44
CA ASN A 170 19.68 -31.68 -8.07
C ASN A 170 20.97 -31.32 -8.80
N LYS A 171 20.88 -30.81 -10.04
CA LYS A 171 22.04 -30.35 -10.80
C LYS A 171 22.63 -29.10 -10.17
N LEU A 172 21.82 -28.08 -9.92
CA LEU A 172 22.27 -26.81 -9.34
C LEU A 172 22.85 -26.98 -7.93
N ARG A 173 22.27 -27.88 -7.13
CA ARG A 173 22.83 -28.22 -5.80
C ARG A 173 24.20 -28.87 -5.87
N ARG A 174 24.42 -29.75 -6.85
CA ARG A 174 25.74 -30.36 -7.09
C ARG A 174 26.78 -29.34 -7.53
N ASP A 175 26.34 -28.33 -8.29
CA ASP A 175 27.18 -27.23 -8.76
C ASP A 175 27.46 -26.17 -7.64
N GLY A 176 26.92 -26.39 -6.42
CA GLY A 176 27.20 -25.56 -5.24
C GLY A 176 26.22 -24.39 -5.00
N TYR A 177 25.18 -24.28 -5.79
CA TYR A 177 24.17 -23.22 -5.61
C TYR A 177 23.22 -23.52 -4.46
N ARG A 178 22.77 -22.47 -3.75
CA ARG A 178 21.64 -22.55 -2.82
C ARG A 178 20.36 -22.55 -3.61
N CYS A 179 19.57 -23.61 -3.51
CA CYS A 179 18.32 -23.75 -4.24
C CYS A 179 17.14 -23.82 -3.28
N ARG A 180 16.03 -23.18 -3.65
CA ARG A 180 14.71 -23.36 -3.04
C ARG A 180 13.69 -23.67 -4.13
N VAL A 181 12.70 -24.49 -3.81
CA VAL A 181 11.57 -24.78 -4.72
C VAL A 181 10.44 -23.82 -4.37
N LEU A 182 9.86 -23.19 -5.38
CA LEU A 182 8.65 -22.39 -5.28
C LEU A 182 7.57 -23.13 -6.06
N THR A 183 6.50 -23.51 -5.38
CA THR A 183 5.28 -24.01 -6.02
C THR A 183 4.29 -22.83 -6.11
N LEU A 184 3.90 -22.46 -7.30
CA LEU A 184 2.93 -21.39 -7.59
C LEU A 184 1.52 -21.98 -7.70
#